data_281a3034c9a49ca86c7abae60e191c78
#
_entry.id   281a3034c9a49ca86c7abae60e191c78
#
_cell.length_a   1.000
_cell.length_b   1.000
_cell.length_c   1.000
_cell.angle_alpha   90.00
_cell.angle_beta   90.00
_cell.angle_gamma   90.00
#
_symmetry.space_group_name_H-M   'P 1'
#
loop_
_entity.id
_entity.type
_entity.pdbx_description
1 polymer ?
#
loop_
_entity_poly.entity_id
_entity_poly.type
_entity_poly.pdbx_seq_one_letter_code
_entity_poly.pdbx_strand_id
1 'polypeptide(L)'
;MTFQGGEPLVHPDIVALVQAATQAGVQCGLITNGWFLPEHIEALAAGGLKRLLISIDSDSMAKHELNRGLGGLHRRIAQGIARARTFGIPASASVTVNRLVDYEALPEALEQLGFHAVTFSYPRREPFGSSSLVYSENSALIDQQPAELLEALAAIRRMKKRFRVLNPAASLAEVERSIRGEMQLIPCIGGHKYFYLDWNLDIWRCEAWTQPLGSVFDLDDFPDQRDACFACTMSCYRNASALMHGAVAITDSAQALVRGELPGAIRSLFQRGVAHSLWALTAEHYPRLALQSQRRRARRYSAATQ
;
A
#
# COMPACT_ATOMS: atom_id res chain seq x y z
N MET A 1 -2.75 -6.41 8.98
CA MET A 1 -2.22 -7.41 8.01
C MET A 1 -2.83 -7.16 6.64
N THR A 2 -2.11 -7.39 5.55
CA THR A 2 -2.66 -7.31 4.19
C THR A 2 -2.33 -8.61 3.48
N PHE A 3 -3.36 -9.32 3.04
CA PHE A 3 -3.21 -10.54 2.25
C PHE A 3 -2.94 -10.15 0.79
N GLN A 4 -1.90 -10.70 0.22
CA GLN A 4 -1.49 -10.49 -1.17
C GLN A 4 -0.78 -11.77 -1.67
N GLY A 5 -0.40 -11.80 -2.92
CA GLY A 5 0.33 -12.92 -3.51
C GLY A 5 0.13 -12.94 -5.02
N GLY A 6 0.03 -14.10 -5.65
CA GLY A 6 -0.43 -14.23 -7.03
C GLY A 6 -1.86 -13.68 -7.15
N GLU A 7 -2.83 -14.46 -6.66
CA GLU A 7 -4.21 -14.00 -6.44
C GLU A 7 -4.74 -14.64 -5.16
N PRO A 8 -4.90 -13.88 -4.06
CA PRO A 8 -5.32 -14.46 -2.78
C PRO A 8 -6.72 -15.07 -2.81
N LEU A 9 -7.60 -14.62 -3.70
CA LEU A 9 -8.97 -15.16 -3.80
C LEU A 9 -9.06 -16.56 -4.43
N VAL A 10 -7.95 -17.13 -4.91
CA VAL A 10 -7.88 -18.56 -5.31
C VAL A 10 -7.47 -19.46 -4.15
N HIS A 11 -7.01 -18.88 -3.03
CA HIS A 11 -6.65 -19.69 -1.86
C HIS A 11 -7.93 -20.22 -1.19
N PRO A 12 -8.06 -21.55 -0.99
CA PRO A 12 -9.31 -22.14 -0.47
C PRO A 12 -9.69 -21.60 0.91
N ASP A 13 -8.73 -21.29 1.75
CA ASP A 13 -8.94 -20.87 3.14
C ASP A 13 -8.86 -19.36 3.35
N ILE A 14 -8.87 -18.54 2.30
CA ILE A 14 -8.68 -17.08 2.45
C ILE A 14 -9.68 -16.44 3.42
N VAL A 15 -10.94 -16.89 3.42
CA VAL A 15 -11.98 -16.38 4.32
C VAL A 15 -11.67 -16.77 5.77
N ALA A 16 -11.25 -18.03 6.01
CA ALA A 16 -10.89 -18.52 7.34
C ALA A 16 -9.66 -17.80 7.88
N LEU A 17 -8.65 -17.53 7.03
CA LEU A 17 -7.46 -16.76 7.39
C LEU A 17 -7.80 -15.32 7.80
N VAL A 18 -8.66 -14.63 7.03
CA VAL A 18 -9.15 -13.28 7.37
C VAL A 18 -9.90 -13.29 8.70
N GLN A 19 -10.77 -14.29 8.90
CA GLN A 19 -11.54 -14.44 10.13
C GLN A 19 -10.65 -14.69 11.35
N ALA A 20 -9.70 -15.62 11.26
CA ALA A 20 -8.76 -15.93 12.33
C ALA A 20 -7.91 -14.72 12.71
N ALA A 21 -7.36 -14.00 11.73
CA ALA A 21 -6.58 -12.78 11.98
C ALA A 21 -7.45 -11.68 12.62
N THR A 22 -8.71 -11.53 12.20
CA THR A 22 -9.65 -10.56 12.78
C THR A 22 -10.00 -10.91 14.22
N GLN A 23 -10.24 -12.19 14.52
CA GLN A 23 -10.50 -12.67 15.88
C GLN A 23 -9.29 -12.44 16.81
N ALA A 24 -8.09 -12.51 16.28
CA ALA A 24 -6.85 -12.13 16.99
C ALA A 24 -6.65 -10.61 17.14
N GLY A 25 -7.64 -9.79 16.77
CA GLY A 25 -7.58 -8.33 16.88
C GLY A 25 -6.82 -7.62 15.74
N VAL A 26 -6.46 -8.34 14.68
CA VAL A 26 -5.68 -7.79 13.56
C VAL A 26 -6.63 -7.22 12.50
N GLN A 27 -6.41 -5.97 12.08
CA GLN A 27 -7.15 -5.39 10.95
C GLN A 27 -6.66 -5.98 9.63
N CYS A 28 -7.58 -6.57 8.85
CA CYS A 28 -7.28 -7.24 7.60
C CYS A 28 -7.59 -6.38 6.38
N GLY A 29 -6.67 -6.39 5.42
CA GLY A 29 -6.82 -5.87 4.07
C GLY A 29 -6.52 -6.96 3.05
N LEU A 30 -6.99 -6.78 1.81
CA LEU A 30 -6.77 -7.71 0.70
C LEU A 30 -6.33 -6.94 -0.54
N ILE A 31 -5.32 -7.46 -1.24
CA ILE A 31 -4.93 -7.00 -2.59
C ILE A 31 -5.32 -8.10 -3.57
N THR A 32 -6.11 -7.77 -4.59
CA THR A 32 -6.66 -8.74 -5.56
C THR A 32 -6.70 -8.16 -6.96
N ASN A 33 -6.69 -9.02 -7.99
CA ASN A 33 -7.01 -8.62 -9.36
C ASN A 33 -8.51 -8.32 -9.55
N GLY A 34 -9.37 -8.74 -8.62
CA GLY A 34 -10.80 -8.47 -8.60
C GLY A 34 -11.66 -9.49 -9.33
N TRP A 35 -11.07 -10.51 -9.98
CA TRP A 35 -11.84 -11.50 -10.76
C TRP A 35 -12.83 -12.29 -9.92
N PHE A 36 -12.40 -12.82 -8.78
CA PHE A 36 -13.24 -13.61 -7.86
C PHE A 36 -13.89 -12.77 -6.76
N LEU A 37 -13.77 -11.45 -6.81
CA LEU A 37 -14.29 -10.58 -5.77
C LEU A 37 -15.81 -10.69 -5.56
N PRO A 38 -16.66 -10.75 -6.63
CA PRO A 38 -18.11 -10.86 -6.45
C PRO A 38 -18.56 -12.09 -5.67
N GLU A 39 -17.83 -13.20 -5.79
CA GLU A 39 -18.16 -14.46 -5.11
C GLU A 39 -17.73 -14.47 -3.64
N HIS A 40 -16.64 -13.79 -3.31
CA HIS A 40 -16.00 -13.89 -1.98
C HIS A 40 -16.31 -12.73 -1.05
N ILE A 41 -16.76 -11.58 -1.57
CA ILE A 41 -16.82 -10.33 -0.80
C ILE A 41 -17.75 -10.40 0.41
N GLU A 42 -18.85 -11.12 0.32
CA GLU A 42 -19.80 -11.29 1.43
C GLU A 42 -19.17 -12.10 2.58
N ALA A 43 -18.57 -13.25 2.26
CA ALA A 43 -17.89 -14.08 3.25
C ALA A 43 -16.67 -13.37 3.87
N LEU A 44 -15.91 -12.63 3.07
CA LEU A 44 -14.79 -11.82 3.54
C LEU A 44 -15.26 -10.69 4.47
N ALA A 45 -16.38 -10.05 4.17
CA ALA A 45 -17.00 -9.03 5.01
C ALA A 45 -17.43 -9.60 6.36
N ALA A 46 -18.09 -10.75 6.34
CA ALA A 46 -18.49 -11.50 7.55
C ALA A 46 -17.24 -11.94 8.36
N GLY A 47 -16.14 -12.32 7.69
CA GLY A 47 -14.85 -12.63 8.31
C GLY A 47 -14.11 -11.42 8.87
N GLY A 48 -14.59 -10.20 8.62
CA GLY A 48 -14.05 -8.97 9.21
C GLY A 48 -13.06 -8.21 8.35
N LEU A 49 -13.02 -8.45 7.02
CA LEU A 49 -12.21 -7.66 6.09
C LEU A 49 -12.53 -6.17 6.19
N LYS A 50 -11.49 -5.30 6.25
CA LYS A 50 -11.66 -3.85 6.44
C LYS A 50 -11.29 -3.02 5.22
N ARG A 51 -10.48 -3.54 4.31
CA ARG A 51 -9.95 -2.77 3.17
C ARG A 51 -9.76 -3.67 1.95
N LEU A 52 -10.02 -3.10 0.78
CA LEU A 52 -9.72 -3.71 -0.52
C LEU A 52 -8.78 -2.80 -1.30
N LEU A 53 -7.75 -3.41 -1.87
CA LEU A 53 -6.95 -2.86 -2.94
C LEU A 53 -7.16 -3.74 -4.17
N ILE A 54 -7.54 -3.13 -5.29
CA ILE A 54 -7.79 -3.85 -6.54
C ILE A 54 -6.81 -3.35 -7.58
N SER A 55 -6.11 -4.27 -8.21
CA SER A 55 -5.09 -3.95 -9.21
C SER A 55 -5.74 -3.39 -10.47
N ILE A 56 -5.28 -2.23 -10.93
CA ILE A 56 -5.70 -1.57 -12.16
C ILE A 56 -4.45 -1.20 -12.95
N ASP A 57 -4.41 -1.54 -14.25
CA ASP A 57 -3.23 -1.32 -15.09
C ASP A 57 -3.40 -0.16 -16.08
N SER A 58 -4.63 0.33 -16.28
CA SER A 58 -4.94 1.41 -17.22
C SER A 58 -6.21 2.15 -16.83
N ASP A 59 -6.34 3.40 -17.27
CA ASP A 59 -7.57 4.19 -17.31
C ASP A 59 -8.59 3.57 -18.29
N SER A 60 -8.12 2.96 -19.37
CA SER A 60 -8.94 2.23 -20.33
C SER A 60 -9.19 0.79 -19.90
N MET A 61 -10.44 0.45 -19.59
CA MET A 61 -10.79 -0.90 -19.17
C MET A 61 -10.52 -1.96 -20.24
N ALA A 62 -10.63 -1.61 -21.52
CA ALA A 62 -10.27 -2.52 -22.62
C ALA A 62 -8.76 -2.84 -22.61
N LYS A 63 -7.89 -1.84 -22.41
CA LYS A 63 -6.45 -2.06 -22.27
C LYS A 63 -6.12 -2.85 -21.01
N HIS A 64 -6.80 -2.56 -19.87
CA HIS A 64 -6.64 -3.30 -18.62
C HIS A 64 -6.98 -4.78 -18.79
N GLU A 65 -8.13 -5.10 -19.38
CA GLU A 65 -8.57 -6.48 -19.63
C GLU A 65 -7.63 -7.23 -20.58
N LEU A 66 -7.19 -6.57 -21.63
CA LEU A 66 -6.23 -7.14 -22.58
C LEU A 66 -4.89 -7.45 -21.88
N ASN A 67 -4.38 -6.51 -21.07
CA ASN A 67 -3.13 -6.70 -20.32
C ASN A 67 -3.23 -7.86 -19.32
N ARG A 68 -4.39 -8.03 -18.68
CA ARG A 68 -4.64 -9.12 -17.71
C ARG A 68 -5.03 -10.44 -18.36
N GLY A 69 -5.38 -10.46 -19.64
CA GLY A 69 -5.94 -11.63 -20.32
C GLY A 69 -7.32 -12.06 -19.77
N LEU A 70 -8.07 -11.13 -19.17
CA LEU A 70 -9.33 -11.40 -18.46
C LEU A 70 -10.47 -10.54 -19.02
N GLY A 71 -11.13 -11.03 -20.07
CA GLY A 71 -12.29 -10.34 -20.66
C GLY A 71 -13.47 -10.23 -19.67
N GLY A 72 -14.06 -9.04 -19.56
CA GLY A 72 -15.16 -8.76 -18.62
C GLY A 72 -14.73 -8.46 -17.20
N LEU A 73 -13.43 -8.32 -16.94
CA LEU A 73 -12.88 -8.04 -15.60
C LEU A 73 -13.45 -6.74 -15.02
N HIS A 74 -13.62 -5.68 -15.82
CA HIS A 74 -14.17 -4.41 -15.35
C HIS A 74 -15.56 -4.55 -14.72
N ARG A 75 -16.42 -5.39 -15.32
CA ARG A 75 -17.77 -5.67 -14.77
C ARG A 75 -17.70 -6.39 -13.44
N ARG A 76 -16.80 -7.35 -13.31
CA ARG A 76 -16.60 -8.09 -12.06
C ARG A 76 -16.06 -7.17 -10.95
N ILE A 77 -15.09 -6.32 -11.27
CA ILE A 77 -14.56 -5.31 -10.34
C ILE A 77 -15.68 -4.37 -9.88
N ALA A 78 -16.45 -3.79 -10.81
CA ALA A 78 -17.55 -2.87 -10.48
C ALA A 78 -18.62 -3.56 -9.61
N GLN A 79 -19.00 -4.80 -9.93
CA GLN A 79 -19.93 -5.59 -9.15
C GLN A 79 -19.38 -5.90 -7.74
N GLY A 80 -18.12 -6.32 -7.64
CA GLY A 80 -17.47 -6.57 -6.36
C GLY A 80 -17.37 -5.33 -5.49
N ILE A 81 -17.01 -4.16 -6.07
CA ILE A 81 -16.95 -2.88 -5.36
C ILE A 81 -18.36 -2.46 -4.88
N ALA A 82 -19.38 -2.60 -5.72
CA ALA A 82 -20.76 -2.28 -5.34
C ALA A 82 -21.20 -3.11 -4.13
N ARG A 83 -20.94 -4.42 -4.14
CA ARG A 83 -21.20 -5.31 -3.00
C ARG A 83 -20.34 -4.95 -1.78
N ALA A 84 -19.03 -4.73 -1.92
CA ALA A 84 -18.16 -4.32 -0.82
C ALA A 84 -18.67 -3.06 -0.10
N ARG A 85 -19.23 -2.14 -0.88
CA ARG A 85 -19.81 -0.89 -0.37
C ARG A 85 -21.01 -1.14 0.54
N THR A 86 -21.86 -2.15 0.29
CA THR A 86 -23.00 -2.47 1.17
C THR A 86 -22.55 -2.94 2.54
N PHE A 87 -21.36 -3.51 2.65
CA PHE A 87 -20.72 -3.92 3.91
C PHE A 87 -19.82 -2.84 4.51
N GLY A 88 -19.78 -1.64 3.93
CA GLY A 88 -18.93 -0.54 4.41
C GLY A 88 -17.44 -0.73 4.15
N ILE A 89 -17.05 -1.68 3.29
CA ILE A 89 -15.63 -1.94 2.95
C ILE A 89 -15.22 -0.99 1.83
N PRO A 90 -14.25 -0.09 2.07
CA PRO A 90 -13.74 0.81 1.04
C PRO A 90 -12.83 0.07 0.06
N ALA A 91 -13.02 0.34 -1.24
CA ALA A 91 -12.15 -0.16 -2.31
C ALA A 91 -11.24 0.96 -2.83
N SER A 92 -9.95 0.69 -2.89
CA SER A 92 -8.94 1.56 -3.51
C SER A 92 -8.31 0.86 -4.71
N ALA A 93 -7.98 1.61 -5.75
CA ALA A 93 -7.19 1.08 -6.86
C ALA A 93 -5.71 0.99 -6.46
N SER A 94 -5.04 -0.07 -6.89
CA SER A 94 -3.58 -0.23 -6.84
C SER A 94 -3.04 -0.19 -8.26
N VAL A 95 -2.28 0.83 -8.59
CA VAL A 95 -1.76 1.08 -9.94
C VAL A 95 -0.24 1.05 -9.91
N THR A 96 0.37 0.11 -10.62
CA THR A 96 1.80 0.21 -10.92
C THR A 96 2.00 1.22 -12.03
N VAL A 97 2.92 2.17 -11.83
CA VAL A 97 3.24 3.17 -12.85
C VAL A 97 3.74 2.46 -14.11
N ASN A 98 3.03 2.67 -15.23
CA ASN A 98 3.29 1.99 -16.50
C ASN A 98 2.83 2.85 -17.69
N ARG A 99 3.13 2.41 -18.91
CA ARG A 99 2.81 3.13 -20.18
C ARG A 99 1.37 2.96 -20.68
N LEU A 100 0.55 2.11 -20.05
CA LEU A 100 -0.87 1.94 -20.42
C LEU A 100 -1.77 3.02 -19.80
N VAL A 101 -1.28 3.76 -18.81
CA VAL A 101 -2.08 4.70 -18.02
C VAL A 101 -2.01 6.09 -18.60
N ASP A 102 -3.16 6.67 -18.93
CA ASP A 102 -3.33 8.12 -19.01
C ASP A 102 -3.71 8.64 -17.60
N TYR A 103 -2.75 9.30 -16.96
CA TYR A 103 -2.92 9.78 -15.57
C TYR A 103 -3.92 10.94 -15.45
N GLU A 104 -4.23 11.65 -16.54
CA GLU A 104 -5.24 12.70 -16.53
C GLU A 104 -6.67 12.12 -16.63
N ALA A 105 -6.84 11.03 -17.36
CA ALA A 105 -8.11 10.32 -17.52
C ALA A 105 -8.40 9.33 -16.36
N LEU A 106 -7.36 8.84 -15.70
CA LEU A 106 -7.47 7.79 -14.67
C LEU A 106 -8.46 8.11 -13.54
N PRO A 107 -8.54 9.34 -12.96
CA PRO A 107 -9.49 9.64 -11.89
C PRO A 107 -10.94 9.36 -12.27
N GLU A 108 -11.37 9.79 -13.45
CA GLU A 108 -12.72 9.59 -13.94
C GLU A 108 -13.03 8.09 -14.13
N ALA A 109 -12.12 7.34 -14.75
CA ALA A 109 -12.26 5.90 -14.93
C ALA A 109 -12.40 5.16 -13.57
N LEU A 110 -11.62 5.56 -12.56
CA LEU A 110 -11.70 4.98 -11.22
C LEU A 110 -13.01 5.33 -10.51
N GLU A 111 -13.50 6.56 -10.67
CA GLU A 111 -14.79 6.99 -10.11
C GLU A 111 -15.96 6.22 -10.73
N GLN A 112 -15.94 6.01 -12.05
CA GLN A 112 -16.95 5.23 -12.77
C GLN A 112 -17.01 3.78 -12.29
N LEU A 113 -15.86 3.16 -11.96
CA LEU A 113 -15.79 1.82 -11.35
C LEU A 113 -16.21 1.80 -9.87
N GLY A 114 -16.32 2.96 -9.23
CA GLY A 114 -16.71 3.09 -7.82
C GLY A 114 -15.56 3.10 -6.82
N PHE A 115 -14.33 3.26 -7.25
CA PHE A 115 -13.21 3.47 -6.33
C PHE A 115 -13.31 4.80 -5.59
N HIS A 116 -12.81 4.83 -4.36
CA HIS A 116 -12.77 6.05 -3.56
C HIS A 116 -11.35 6.63 -3.42
N ALA A 117 -10.34 5.88 -3.81
CA ALA A 117 -8.93 6.26 -3.70
C ALA A 117 -8.06 5.41 -4.64
N VAL A 118 -6.83 5.87 -4.85
CA VAL A 118 -5.80 5.14 -5.58
C VAL A 118 -4.47 5.18 -4.82
N THR A 119 -3.71 4.11 -4.92
CA THR A 119 -2.30 4.07 -4.52
C THR A 119 -1.45 3.67 -5.71
N PHE A 120 -0.27 4.27 -5.82
CA PHE A 120 0.68 3.99 -6.89
C PHE A 120 1.86 3.20 -6.35
N SER A 121 2.28 2.18 -7.10
CA SER A 121 3.56 1.51 -6.97
C SER A 121 4.44 1.83 -8.18
N TYR A 122 5.73 1.59 -8.03
CA TYR A 122 6.71 1.93 -9.06
C TYR A 122 7.32 0.66 -9.62
N PRO A 123 7.60 0.61 -10.94
CA PRO A 123 8.15 -0.58 -11.57
C PRO A 123 9.52 -0.93 -10.97
N ARG A 124 9.79 -2.22 -10.88
CA ARG A 124 11.09 -2.76 -10.50
C ARG A 124 11.60 -3.62 -11.63
N ARG A 125 12.91 -3.53 -11.88
CA ARG A 125 13.61 -4.36 -12.87
C ARG A 125 14.12 -5.66 -12.27
N GLU A 126 14.32 -5.68 -10.94
CA GLU A 126 14.86 -6.84 -10.24
C GLU A 126 13.73 -7.67 -9.61
N PRO A 127 13.81 -9.00 -9.67
CA PRO A 127 12.85 -9.87 -9.01
C PRO A 127 12.86 -9.67 -7.50
N PHE A 128 11.76 -10.03 -6.86
CA PHE A 128 11.69 -10.08 -5.40
C PHE A 128 12.40 -11.34 -4.89
N GLY A 129 13.22 -11.20 -3.87
CA GLY A 129 13.95 -12.33 -3.28
C GLY A 129 13.02 -13.38 -2.68
N SER A 130 11.92 -12.96 -2.06
CA SER A 130 10.97 -13.82 -1.36
C SER A 130 9.84 -14.37 -2.22
N SER A 131 9.48 -13.73 -3.32
CA SER A 131 8.26 -14.05 -4.08
C SER A 131 8.43 -14.01 -5.59
N SER A 132 9.58 -14.37 -6.07
CA SER A 132 10.01 -14.29 -7.47
C SER A 132 9.29 -15.24 -8.44
N LEU A 133 8.16 -15.83 -8.05
CA LEU A 133 7.48 -16.85 -8.85
C LEU A 133 6.98 -16.36 -10.21
N VAL A 134 6.75 -15.07 -10.36
CA VAL A 134 6.19 -14.51 -11.61
C VAL A 134 6.81 -13.13 -11.86
N TYR A 135 8.02 -13.09 -12.36
CA TYR A 135 8.62 -11.84 -12.79
C TYR A 135 8.99 -11.91 -14.26
N SER A 136 8.34 -11.10 -15.08
CA SER A 136 8.74 -10.93 -16.48
C SER A 136 9.84 -9.88 -16.53
N GLU A 137 11.04 -10.32 -16.86
CA GLU A 137 12.25 -9.47 -16.84
C GLU A 137 12.19 -8.29 -17.81
N ASN A 138 11.36 -8.34 -18.86
CA ASN A 138 11.43 -7.40 -19.97
C ASN A 138 10.07 -6.91 -20.48
N SER A 139 9.19 -6.46 -19.59
CA SER A 139 7.98 -5.79 -20.06
C SER A 139 8.28 -4.35 -20.49
N ALA A 140 8.12 -4.06 -21.78
CA ALA A 140 8.21 -2.69 -22.32
C ALA A 140 7.23 -1.71 -21.63
N LEU A 141 6.20 -2.21 -20.95
CA LEU A 141 5.23 -1.40 -20.20
C LEU A 141 5.81 -0.75 -18.94
N ILE A 142 6.76 -1.43 -18.30
CA ILE A 142 7.37 -1.00 -17.04
C ILE A 142 8.83 -0.58 -17.21
N ASP A 143 9.46 -0.81 -18.35
CA ASP A 143 10.81 -0.35 -18.65
C ASP A 143 10.81 1.14 -19.04
N GLN A 144 10.51 1.97 -18.06
CA GLN A 144 10.40 3.42 -18.23
C GLN A 144 11.74 4.11 -17.98
N GLN A 145 12.01 5.16 -18.77
CA GLN A 145 13.13 6.04 -18.55
C GLN A 145 12.88 6.96 -17.34
N PRO A 146 13.92 7.45 -16.68
CA PRO A 146 13.78 8.39 -15.56
C PRO A 146 12.86 9.58 -15.84
N ALA A 147 12.93 10.15 -17.06
CA ALA A 147 12.07 11.27 -17.45
C ALA A 147 10.59 10.90 -17.47
N GLU A 148 10.23 9.74 -18.01
CA GLU A 148 8.84 9.23 -18.03
C GLU A 148 8.30 9.02 -16.61
N LEU A 149 9.12 8.48 -15.71
CA LEU A 149 8.75 8.30 -14.31
C LEU A 149 8.54 9.64 -13.59
N LEU A 150 9.36 10.64 -13.87
CA LEU A 150 9.22 11.98 -13.31
C LEU A 150 7.93 12.67 -13.82
N GLU A 151 7.60 12.51 -15.09
CA GLU A 151 6.33 13.00 -15.66
C GLU A 151 5.13 12.32 -15.01
N ALA A 152 5.16 11.00 -14.84
CA ALA A 152 4.12 10.26 -14.14
C ALA A 152 3.96 10.75 -12.68
N LEU A 153 5.06 10.96 -11.95
CA LEU A 153 5.03 11.52 -10.59
C LEU A 153 4.41 12.92 -10.55
N ALA A 154 4.73 13.78 -11.53
CA ALA A 154 4.14 15.11 -11.62
C ALA A 154 2.62 15.02 -11.87
N ALA A 155 2.18 14.12 -12.75
CA ALA A 155 0.75 13.87 -13.00
C ALA A 155 0.04 13.31 -11.74
N ILE A 156 0.64 12.37 -11.01
CA ILE A 156 0.12 11.85 -9.74
C ILE A 156 -0.03 12.97 -8.71
N ARG A 157 0.92 13.90 -8.61
CA ARG A 157 0.81 15.07 -7.73
C ARG A 157 -0.36 15.99 -8.12
N ARG A 158 -0.57 16.21 -9.43
CA ARG A 158 -1.74 16.98 -9.90
C ARG A 158 -3.05 16.26 -9.57
N MET A 159 -3.08 14.94 -9.73
CA MET A 159 -4.22 14.09 -9.40
C MET A 159 -4.65 14.22 -7.94
N LYS A 160 -3.74 14.41 -6.97
CA LYS A 160 -4.06 14.62 -5.55
C LYS A 160 -5.03 15.79 -5.31
N LYS A 161 -5.15 16.74 -6.23
CA LYS A 161 -6.09 17.87 -6.13
C LYS A 161 -7.52 17.50 -6.52
N ARG A 162 -7.71 16.44 -7.31
CA ARG A 162 -9.00 16.02 -7.90
C ARG A 162 -9.49 14.69 -7.32
N PHE A 163 -8.57 13.78 -7.03
CA PHE A 163 -8.87 12.44 -6.55
C PHE A 163 -8.01 12.07 -5.35
N ARG A 164 -8.50 11.16 -4.52
CA ARG A 164 -7.77 10.74 -3.31
C ARG A 164 -6.62 9.79 -3.67
N VAL A 165 -5.41 10.30 -3.67
CA VAL A 165 -4.17 9.51 -3.81
C VAL A 165 -3.62 9.19 -2.43
N LEU A 166 -3.42 7.90 -2.13
CA LEU A 166 -2.99 7.41 -0.83
C LEU A 166 -1.48 7.53 -0.60
N ASN A 167 -0.68 7.71 -1.67
CA ASN A 167 0.75 7.95 -1.52
C ASN A 167 0.98 9.31 -0.84
N PRO A 168 1.68 9.36 0.30
CA PRO A 168 2.03 10.63 0.95
C PRO A 168 2.87 11.51 0.04
N ALA A 169 2.70 12.83 0.11
CA ALA A 169 3.50 13.78 -0.66
C ALA A 169 5.00 13.62 -0.37
N ALA A 170 5.36 13.35 0.89
CA ALA A 170 6.73 13.04 1.29
C ALA A 170 7.25 11.76 0.62
N SER A 171 6.42 10.70 0.50
CA SER A 171 6.82 9.47 -0.19
C SER A 171 7.03 9.71 -1.69
N LEU A 172 6.17 10.52 -2.35
CA LEU A 172 6.37 10.92 -3.74
C LEU A 172 7.68 11.72 -3.94
N ALA A 173 8.04 12.56 -2.97
CA ALA A 173 9.30 13.29 -3.00
C ALA A 173 10.52 12.36 -2.84
N GLU A 174 10.41 11.35 -1.97
CA GLU A 174 11.46 10.34 -1.79
C GLU A 174 11.70 9.52 -3.07
N VAL A 175 10.61 9.14 -3.77
CA VAL A 175 10.70 8.44 -5.06
C VAL A 175 11.36 9.33 -6.11
N GLU A 176 10.99 10.61 -6.19
CA GLU A 176 11.62 11.56 -7.11
C GLU A 176 13.11 11.70 -6.85
N ARG A 177 13.53 11.83 -5.57
CA ARG A 177 14.95 11.84 -5.19
C ARG A 177 15.68 10.59 -5.71
N SER A 178 15.10 9.43 -5.49
CA SER A 178 15.67 8.15 -5.94
C SER A 178 15.83 8.10 -7.46
N ILE A 179 14.83 8.57 -8.23
CA ILE A 179 14.91 8.61 -9.70
C ILE A 179 16.02 9.57 -10.17
N ARG A 180 16.24 10.67 -9.47
CA ARG A 180 17.30 11.64 -9.76
C ARG A 180 18.69 11.20 -9.27
N GLY A 181 18.83 10.02 -8.64
CA GLY A 181 20.08 9.57 -8.02
C GLY A 181 20.43 10.31 -6.73
N GLU A 182 19.50 11.07 -6.17
CA GLU A 182 19.67 11.74 -4.90
C GLU A 182 19.38 10.81 -3.72
N MET A 183 20.05 11.05 -2.59
CA MET A 183 19.82 10.28 -1.38
C MET A 183 18.43 10.59 -0.78
N GLN A 184 17.66 9.55 -0.49
CA GLN A 184 16.40 9.65 0.25
C GLN A 184 16.63 10.19 1.67
N LEU A 185 15.65 10.87 2.24
CA LEU A 185 15.75 11.52 3.56
C LEU A 185 15.18 10.67 4.68
N ILE A 186 14.12 9.90 4.40
CA ILE A 186 13.39 9.11 5.40
C ILE A 186 13.81 7.65 5.28
N PRO A 187 14.40 7.05 6.32
CA PRO A 187 14.78 5.64 6.30
C PRO A 187 13.56 4.72 6.28
N CYS A 188 13.75 3.51 5.74
CA CYS A 188 12.71 2.49 5.70
C CYS A 188 12.49 1.87 7.09
N ILE A 189 11.23 1.63 7.47
CA ILE A 189 10.85 0.92 8.69
C ILE A 189 10.67 -0.59 8.47
N GLY A 190 10.98 -1.10 7.28
CA GLY A 190 10.95 -2.53 6.98
C GLY A 190 11.96 -3.32 7.81
N GLY A 191 11.54 -4.45 8.37
CA GLY A 191 12.33 -5.26 9.29
C GLY A 191 12.34 -4.78 10.73
N HIS A 192 11.64 -3.65 11.03
CA HIS A 192 11.48 -3.13 12.37
C HIS A 192 9.99 -3.00 12.77
N LYS A 193 9.18 -2.33 11.96
CA LYS A 193 7.73 -2.13 12.20
C LYS A 193 6.85 -2.63 11.07
N TYR A 194 7.43 -3.08 9.98
CA TYR A 194 6.74 -3.56 8.81
C TYR A 194 7.50 -4.77 8.24
N PHE A 195 6.81 -5.90 8.07
CA PHE A 195 7.41 -7.17 7.65
C PHE A 195 6.61 -7.76 6.50
N TYR A 196 7.23 -8.68 5.77
CA TYR A 196 6.59 -9.56 4.83
C TYR A 196 6.63 -10.99 5.39
N LEU A 197 5.49 -11.67 5.36
CA LEU A 197 5.34 -13.08 5.71
C LEU A 197 5.01 -13.83 4.42
N ASP A 198 5.81 -14.82 4.08
CA ASP A 198 5.58 -15.64 2.90
C ASP A 198 4.73 -16.89 3.20
N TRP A 199 4.47 -17.69 2.16
CA TRP A 199 3.67 -18.92 2.28
C TRP A 199 4.35 -20.07 3.03
N ASN A 200 5.68 -20.00 3.23
CA ASN A 200 6.43 -20.95 4.06
C ASN A 200 6.39 -20.56 5.54
N LEU A 201 5.69 -19.46 5.87
CA LEU A 201 5.66 -18.83 7.19
C LEU A 201 7.03 -18.28 7.60
N ASP A 202 7.87 -17.94 6.64
CA ASP A 202 9.11 -17.23 6.87
C ASP A 202 8.83 -15.71 6.91
N ILE A 203 9.44 -15.05 7.88
CA ILE A 203 9.37 -13.59 8.03
C ILE A 203 10.57 -12.96 7.34
N TRP A 204 10.26 -11.98 6.49
CA TRP A 204 11.25 -11.23 5.75
C TRP A 204 11.23 -9.77 6.19
N ARG A 205 12.39 -9.14 6.16
CA ARG A 205 12.49 -7.68 6.33
C ARG A 205 11.59 -6.94 5.35
N CYS A 206 11.66 -7.32 4.08
CA CYS A 206 10.79 -6.88 3.00
C CYS A 206 10.91 -7.85 1.82
N GLU A 207 10.04 -7.74 0.84
CA GLU A 207 10.02 -8.58 -0.35
C GLU A 207 11.32 -8.50 -1.20
N ALA A 208 12.08 -7.40 -1.07
CA ALA A 208 13.34 -7.21 -1.78
C ALA A 208 14.57 -7.76 -1.02
N TRP A 209 14.39 -8.33 0.16
CA TRP A 209 15.49 -8.89 0.95
C TRP A 209 15.88 -10.26 0.42
N THR A 210 17.16 -10.61 0.53
CA THR A 210 17.71 -11.83 -0.08
C THR A 210 17.56 -13.08 0.78
N GLN A 211 17.29 -12.92 2.07
CA GLN A 211 17.09 -14.02 3.00
C GLN A 211 16.03 -13.69 4.04
N PRO A 212 15.26 -14.68 4.55
CA PRO A 212 14.33 -14.46 5.64
C PRO A 212 15.07 -14.09 6.93
N LEU A 213 14.37 -13.44 7.83
CA LEU A 213 14.85 -13.19 9.20
C LEU A 213 14.74 -14.43 10.06
N GLY A 214 13.78 -15.30 9.77
CA GLY A 214 13.49 -16.55 10.45
C GLY A 214 12.03 -16.95 10.27
N SER A 215 11.60 -18.01 10.95
CA SER A 215 10.21 -18.47 10.92
C SER A 215 9.30 -17.61 11.83
N VAL A 216 8.01 -17.51 11.49
CA VAL A 216 7.00 -16.86 12.33
C VAL A 216 6.93 -17.47 13.75
N PHE A 217 7.39 -18.69 13.92
CA PHE A 217 7.40 -19.38 15.22
C PHE A 217 8.55 -18.95 16.13
N ASP A 218 9.53 -18.20 15.60
CA ASP A 218 10.74 -17.75 16.31
C ASP A 218 10.76 -16.22 16.50
N LEU A 219 9.56 -15.60 16.60
CA LEU A 219 9.38 -14.13 16.60
C LEU A 219 10.19 -13.39 17.67
N ASP A 220 10.43 -14.01 18.82
CA ASP A 220 11.13 -13.38 19.94
C ASP A 220 12.65 -13.25 19.70
N ASP A 221 13.20 -13.98 18.74
CA ASP A 221 14.63 -14.04 18.45
C ASP A 221 15.06 -13.13 17.28
N PHE A 222 14.14 -12.35 16.70
CA PHE A 222 14.47 -11.55 15.51
C PHE A 222 15.29 -10.31 15.87
N PRO A 223 16.42 -10.11 15.15
CA PRO A 223 17.20 -8.90 15.31
C PRO A 223 16.41 -7.67 14.84
N ASP A 224 16.44 -6.62 15.63
CA ASP A 224 15.83 -5.34 15.27
C ASP A 224 16.61 -4.67 14.12
N GLN A 225 16.00 -4.63 12.93
CA GLN A 225 16.61 -4.12 11.69
C GLN A 225 16.50 -2.60 11.58
N ARG A 226 17.23 -1.87 12.44
CA ARG A 226 17.27 -0.38 12.46
C ARG A 226 18.45 0.23 11.71
N ASP A 227 18.86 -0.38 10.62
CA ASP A 227 20.05 0.02 9.85
C ASP A 227 19.84 1.18 8.86
N ALA A 228 18.70 1.89 8.96
CA ALA A 228 18.38 3.05 8.13
C ALA A 228 18.46 2.76 6.61
N CYS A 229 17.76 1.73 6.13
CA CYS A 229 17.76 1.34 4.72
C CYS A 229 17.12 2.41 3.81
N PHE A 230 17.82 2.73 2.70
CA PHE A 230 17.39 3.66 1.63
C PHE A 230 17.43 2.99 0.24
N ALA A 231 17.45 1.67 0.14
CA ALA A 231 17.82 0.93 -1.06
C ALA A 231 16.77 0.92 -2.18
N CYS A 232 15.50 1.29 -1.91
CA CYS A 232 14.44 1.11 -2.90
C CYS A 232 13.32 2.17 -2.81
N THR A 233 12.39 2.10 -3.79
CA THR A 233 11.19 2.94 -3.89
C THR A 233 9.90 2.15 -3.65
N MET A 234 9.96 0.97 -3.05
CA MET A 234 8.81 0.09 -2.84
C MET A 234 7.73 0.75 -2.01
N SER A 235 6.60 1.07 -2.63
CA SER A 235 5.58 1.97 -2.09
C SER A 235 4.94 1.48 -0.78
N CYS A 236 4.72 0.17 -0.61
CA CYS A 236 4.14 -0.40 0.61
C CYS A 236 4.99 -0.10 1.85
N TYR A 237 6.32 -0.16 1.73
CA TYR A 237 7.25 0.18 2.81
C TYR A 237 7.54 1.68 2.88
N ARG A 238 7.73 2.34 1.73
CA ARG A 238 8.10 3.78 1.69
C ARG A 238 6.96 4.70 2.13
N ASN A 239 5.71 4.38 1.75
CA ASN A 239 4.53 5.12 2.21
C ASN A 239 4.36 5.02 3.73
N ALA A 240 4.50 3.80 4.28
CA ALA A 240 4.46 3.57 5.72
C ALA A 240 5.60 4.29 6.44
N SER A 241 6.83 4.23 5.91
CA SER A 241 7.99 4.91 6.48
C SER A 241 7.81 6.42 6.51
N ALA A 242 7.33 7.02 5.43
CA ALA A 242 7.10 8.47 5.33
C ALA A 242 6.14 8.98 6.42
N LEU A 243 5.13 8.19 6.80
CA LEU A 243 4.15 8.59 7.80
C LEU A 243 4.53 8.17 9.22
N MET A 244 5.22 7.05 9.41
CA MET A 244 5.39 6.45 10.72
C MET A 244 6.78 6.66 11.34
N HIS A 245 7.80 6.96 10.55
CA HIS A 245 9.17 7.07 11.08
C HIS A 245 9.30 8.08 12.21
N GLY A 246 8.67 9.25 12.10
CA GLY A 246 8.66 10.27 13.15
C GLY A 246 7.91 9.82 14.40
N ALA A 247 6.77 9.14 14.25
CA ALA A 247 6.01 8.60 15.38
C ALA A 247 6.78 7.47 16.08
N VAL A 248 7.46 6.60 15.33
CA VAL A 248 8.34 5.57 15.88
C VAL A 248 9.48 6.21 16.68
N ALA A 249 10.13 7.24 16.15
CA ALA A 249 11.21 7.96 16.85
C ALA A 249 10.73 8.58 18.19
N ILE A 250 9.52 9.13 18.23
CA ILE A 250 8.92 9.67 19.46
C ILE A 250 8.66 8.55 20.47
N THR A 251 8.10 7.43 20.06
CA THR A 251 7.85 6.29 20.96
C THR A 251 9.14 5.68 21.48
N ASP A 252 10.16 5.54 20.63
CA ASP A 252 11.48 5.06 21.05
C ASP A 252 12.16 6.00 22.05
N SER A 253 12.05 7.31 21.81
CA SER A 253 12.55 8.33 22.74
C SER A 253 11.86 8.23 24.11
N ALA A 254 10.53 8.12 24.14
CA ALA A 254 9.78 7.97 25.37
C ALA A 254 10.16 6.69 26.13
N GLN A 255 10.33 5.57 25.44
CA GLN A 255 10.79 4.31 26.04
C GLN A 255 12.20 4.41 26.61
N ALA A 256 13.13 5.08 25.91
CA ALA A 256 14.48 5.32 26.40
C ALA A 256 14.47 6.20 27.66
N LEU A 257 13.63 7.23 27.74
CA LEU A 257 13.46 8.06 28.96
C LEU A 257 12.95 7.24 30.14
N VAL A 258 11.96 6.37 29.93
CA VAL A 258 11.44 5.48 30.98
C VAL A 258 12.54 4.54 31.52
N ARG A 259 13.49 4.14 30.67
CA ARG A 259 14.65 3.31 31.06
C ARG A 259 15.81 4.12 31.67
N GLY A 260 15.70 5.45 31.75
CA GLY A 260 16.78 6.32 32.20
C GLY A 260 17.89 6.55 31.15
N GLU A 261 17.67 6.21 29.91
CA GLU A 261 18.64 6.31 28.82
C GLU A 261 18.55 7.66 28.09
N LEU A 262 18.88 8.77 28.76
CA LEU A 262 18.77 10.12 28.20
C LEU A 262 19.50 10.30 26.85
N PRO A 263 20.74 9.80 26.65
CA PRO A 263 21.41 9.89 25.33
C PRO A 263 20.67 9.13 24.22
N GLY A 264 20.06 7.98 24.54
CA GLY A 264 19.23 7.18 23.62
C GLY A 264 17.97 7.93 23.20
N ALA A 265 17.30 8.56 24.15
CA ALA A 265 16.11 9.36 23.90
C ALA A 265 16.38 10.52 22.94
N ILE A 266 17.47 11.27 23.19
CA ILE A 266 17.89 12.37 22.33
C ILE A 266 18.24 11.85 20.93
N ARG A 267 19.05 10.78 20.84
CA ARG A 267 19.44 10.18 19.54
C ARG A 267 18.24 9.79 18.71
N SER A 268 17.19 9.22 19.31
CA SER A 268 15.97 8.81 18.59
C SER A 268 15.27 9.98 17.90
N LEU A 269 15.17 11.14 18.55
CA LEU A 269 14.51 12.32 17.99
C LEU A 269 15.33 13.03 16.90
N PHE A 270 16.65 12.93 16.97
CA PHE A 270 17.57 13.55 15.99
C PHE A 270 18.00 12.59 14.86
N GLN A 271 17.33 11.44 14.72
CA GLN A 271 17.56 10.57 13.57
C GLN A 271 17.19 11.25 12.27
N ARG A 272 17.90 10.86 11.20
CA ARG A 272 17.65 11.36 9.84
C ARG A 272 16.19 11.08 9.46
N GLY A 273 15.53 12.08 8.87
CA GLY A 273 14.17 11.96 8.36
C GLY A 273 13.05 12.12 9.39
N VAL A 274 13.33 12.20 10.70
CA VAL A 274 12.29 12.39 11.73
C VAL A 274 11.48 13.65 11.47
N ALA A 275 12.12 14.79 11.29
CA ALA A 275 11.45 16.05 11.01
C ALA A 275 10.61 16.00 9.72
N HIS A 276 11.12 15.36 8.65
CA HIS A 276 10.41 15.19 7.39
C HIS A 276 9.18 14.29 7.53
N SER A 277 9.28 13.21 8.32
CA SER A 277 8.16 12.31 8.59
C SER A 277 7.08 12.98 9.44
N LEU A 278 7.46 13.73 10.48
CA LEU A 278 6.51 14.51 11.29
C LEU A 278 5.81 15.59 10.47
N TRP A 279 6.55 16.28 9.60
CA TRP A 279 5.95 17.23 8.66
C TRP A 279 4.98 16.55 7.71
N ALA A 280 5.32 15.36 7.18
CA ALA A 280 4.43 14.58 6.33
C ALA A 280 3.10 14.24 7.01
N LEU A 281 3.11 13.86 8.28
CA LEU A 281 1.89 13.59 9.06
C LEU A 281 0.99 14.82 9.15
N THR A 282 1.56 16.02 9.33
CA THR A 282 0.79 17.26 9.41
C THR A 282 0.30 17.74 8.05
N ALA A 283 1.12 17.61 7.01
CA ALA A 283 0.83 18.10 5.66
C ALA A 283 -0.24 17.28 4.94
N GLU A 284 -0.32 15.97 5.18
CA GLU A 284 -1.31 15.11 4.53
C GLU A 284 -2.74 15.31 5.08
N HIS A 285 -2.96 16.07 6.15
CA HIS A 285 -4.27 16.28 6.77
C HIS A 285 -5.07 14.97 6.98
N TYR A 286 -4.37 13.88 7.21
CA TYR A 286 -4.94 12.54 7.34
C TYR A 286 -6.15 12.47 8.28
N PRO A 287 -6.14 13.16 9.45
CA PRO A 287 -7.31 13.16 10.34
C PRO A 287 -8.52 13.89 9.74
N ARG A 288 -8.31 14.98 8.97
CA ARG A 288 -9.42 15.76 8.38
C ARG A 288 -10.08 15.05 7.20
N LEU A 289 -9.30 14.37 6.38
CA LEU A 289 -9.83 13.58 5.23
C LEU A 289 -10.60 12.35 5.70
N ALA A 290 -10.15 11.67 6.75
CA ALA A 290 -10.88 10.56 7.36
C ALA A 290 -12.23 11.03 7.94
N LEU A 291 -12.26 12.15 8.66
CA LEU A 291 -13.47 12.72 9.24
C LEU A 291 -14.42 13.28 8.15
N GLN A 292 -13.90 13.92 7.11
CA GLN A 292 -14.74 14.42 6.02
C GLN A 292 -15.36 13.31 5.18
N SER A 293 -14.61 12.22 4.93
CA SER A 293 -15.14 11.06 4.22
C SER A 293 -16.24 10.34 5.02
N GLN A 294 -16.08 10.23 6.34
CA GLN A 294 -17.12 9.69 7.22
C GLN A 294 -18.38 10.57 7.25
N ARG A 295 -18.24 11.91 7.32
CA ARG A 295 -19.36 12.85 7.32
C ARG A 295 -20.10 12.89 5.97
N ARG A 296 -19.39 12.81 4.84
CA ARG A 296 -20.01 12.69 3.51
C ARG A 296 -20.74 11.36 3.33
N ARG A 297 -20.24 10.27 3.90
CA ARG A 297 -20.93 8.97 3.92
C ARG A 297 -22.21 9.02 4.73
N ALA A 298 -22.18 9.54 5.95
CA ALA A 298 -23.36 9.66 6.80
C ALA A 298 -24.47 10.48 6.12
N ARG A 299 -24.12 11.59 5.42
CA ARG A 299 -25.08 12.41 4.68
C ARG A 299 -25.68 11.72 3.45
N ARG A 300 -24.89 10.91 2.72
CA ARG A 300 -25.40 10.13 1.57
C ARG A 300 -26.31 8.98 1.99
N TYR A 301 -26.05 8.33 3.13
CA TYR A 301 -26.94 7.31 3.69
C TYR A 301 -28.26 7.90 4.19
N SER A 302 -28.24 9.04 4.86
CA SER A 302 -29.45 9.75 5.31
C SER A 302 -30.33 10.26 4.15
N ALA A 303 -29.75 10.60 3.00
CA ALA A 303 -30.49 11.04 1.82
C ALA A 303 -31.04 9.88 0.96
N ALA A 304 -30.57 8.64 1.16
CA ALA A 304 -31.05 7.46 0.44
C ALA A 304 -32.13 6.67 1.22
N THR A 305 -32.39 7.08 2.46
CA THR A 305 -33.42 6.47 3.35
C THR A 305 -34.61 7.41 3.59
N GLN A 306 -34.68 8.55 2.91
CA GLN A 306 -35.85 9.40 2.74
C GLN A 306 -36.38 9.30 1.29
#